data_0531b4fc6223412b1be63812074b08ab
#
_entry.id   0531b4fc6223412b1be63812074b08ab
#
_cell.length_a   1.000
_cell.length_b   1.000
_cell.length_c   1.000
_cell.angle_alpha   90.00
_cell.angle_beta   90.00
_cell.angle_gamma   90.00
#
_symmetry.space_group_name_H-M   'P 1'
#
loop_
_entity.id
_entity.type
_entity.pdbx_description
1 polymer ?
#
loop_
_entity_poly.entity_id
_entity_poly.type
_entity_poly.pdbx_seq_one_letter_code
_entity_poly.pdbx_strand_id
1 'polypeptide(L)'
;QDEDTKIYLFGTVHVFPASLNWRSATLNRVIAEADELVMETPEASSGEMGDPSRLLGPMDMGKSIPILERVSPSARPRLAAVLAATGMPMAYFDSLHTWAVAFLLTGMQIADTSGGAQGVELSGAEEVLGADFRRRKKPISGVETMEDQINVFATMPIGAQRRFLESLVVEGDPDATPRPSTDNAWAAGDVEAIAAEMGAMSPELYHPLLT
;
A
#
# COMPACT_ATOMS: atom_id res chain seq x y z
N GLN A 1 25.61 13.04 -13.27
CA GLN A 1 25.57 11.79 -14.06
C GLN A 1 26.96 11.59 -14.61
N ASP A 2 27.64 10.57 -14.16
CA ASP A 2 28.91 10.13 -14.74
C ASP A 2 28.62 9.18 -15.91
N GLU A 3 29.61 8.98 -16.77
CA GLU A 3 29.45 8.15 -17.99
C GLU A 3 29.30 6.66 -17.68
N ASP A 4 29.54 6.25 -16.44
CA ASP A 4 29.68 4.85 -16.02
C ASP A 4 28.44 4.33 -15.25
N THR A 5 27.53 5.23 -14.80
CA THR A 5 26.37 4.85 -13.97
C THR A 5 25.12 4.64 -14.83
N LYS A 6 24.49 3.46 -14.69
CA LYS A 6 23.19 3.13 -15.28
C LYS A 6 22.15 2.98 -14.18
N ILE A 7 21.06 3.73 -14.28
CA ILE A 7 19.92 3.64 -13.37
C ILE A 7 18.75 3.06 -14.15
N TYR A 8 18.19 1.96 -13.63
CA TYR A 8 16.96 1.35 -14.12
C TYR A 8 15.84 1.67 -13.14
N LEU A 9 14.77 2.27 -13.62
CA LEU A 9 13.56 2.53 -12.83
C LEU A 9 12.54 1.43 -13.13
N PHE A 10 11.99 0.84 -12.06
CA PHE A 10 10.99 -0.20 -12.16
C PHE A 10 9.86 0.10 -11.19
N GLY A 11 8.66 0.35 -11.71
CA GLY A 11 7.46 0.51 -10.90
C GLY A 11 7.00 -0.84 -10.35
N THR A 12 6.75 -0.90 -9.04
CA THR A 12 6.39 -2.13 -8.36
C THR A 12 4.93 -2.18 -7.97
N VAL A 13 4.42 -3.41 -7.76
CA VAL A 13 3.14 -3.70 -7.12
C VAL A 13 3.45 -4.44 -5.83
N HIS A 14 2.93 -3.91 -4.73
CA HIS A 14 3.24 -4.41 -3.39
C HIS A 14 2.58 -5.76 -3.07
N VAL A 15 1.42 -6.03 -3.68
CA VAL A 15 0.65 -7.25 -3.40
C VAL A 15 -0.03 -7.73 -4.68
N PHE A 16 0.25 -8.96 -5.08
CA PHE A 16 -0.36 -9.64 -6.21
C PHE A 16 -0.38 -11.16 -5.98
N PRO A 17 -1.18 -11.94 -6.73
CA PRO A 17 -1.15 -13.39 -6.66
C PRO A 17 0.25 -13.94 -6.96
N ALA A 18 0.81 -14.78 -6.09
CA ALA A 18 2.16 -15.33 -6.27
C ALA A 18 2.33 -16.12 -7.58
N SER A 19 1.23 -16.57 -8.17
CA SER A 19 1.19 -17.22 -9.47
C SER A 19 1.33 -16.27 -10.67
N LEU A 20 1.29 -14.94 -10.45
CA LEU A 20 1.37 -13.96 -11.53
C LEU A 20 2.75 -14.01 -12.20
N ASN A 21 2.74 -14.18 -13.53
CA ASN A 21 3.98 -14.21 -14.32
C ASN A 21 4.33 -12.78 -14.80
N TRP A 22 5.13 -12.07 -14.03
CA TRP A 22 5.53 -10.69 -14.30
C TRP A 22 7.00 -10.53 -14.71
N ARG A 23 7.80 -11.57 -14.57
CA ARG A 23 9.25 -11.50 -14.82
C ARG A 23 9.58 -11.73 -16.28
N SER A 24 9.79 -10.66 -17.03
CA SER A 24 10.25 -10.72 -18.42
C SER A 24 11.74 -11.08 -18.54
N ALA A 25 12.17 -11.54 -19.72
CA ALA A 25 13.58 -11.78 -20.01
C ALA A 25 14.42 -10.49 -19.87
N THR A 26 13.85 -9.33 -20.26
CA THR A 26 14.51 -8.03 -20.12
C THR A 26 14.71 -7.67 -18.65
N LEU A 27 13.67 -7.80 -17.82
CA LEU A 27 13.78 -7.55 -16.38
C LEU A 27 14.80 -8.47 -15.72
N ASN A 28 14.78 -9.75 -16.03
CA ASN A 28 15.75 -10.72 -15.50
C ASN A 28 17.20 -10.38 -15.87
N ARG A 29 17.43 -9.86 -17.08
CA ARG A 29 18.74 -9.36 -17.50
C ARG A 29 19.16 -8.13 -16.68
N VAL A 30 18.28 -7.15 -16.54
CA VAL A 30 18.52 -5.94 -15.72
C VAL A 30 18.88 -6.33 -14.28
N ILE A 31 18.11 -7.21 -13.65
CA ILE A 31 18.39 -7.71 -12.29
C ILE A 31 19.75 -8.41 -12.20
N ALA A 32 20.16 -9.12 -13.26
CA ALA A 32 21.45 -9.77 -13.29
C ALA A 32 22.62 -8.78 -13.42
N GLU A 33 22.43 -7.72 -14.23
CA GLU A 33 23.43 -6.68 -14.51
C GLU A 33 23.54 -5.67 -13.36
N ALA A 34 22.43 -5.32 -12.69
CA ALA A 34 22.42 -4.33 -11.61
C ALA A 34 23.34 -4.75 -10.45
N ASP A 35 24.15 -3.82 -9.95
CA ASP A 35 25.07 -4.04 -8.84
C ASP A 35 24.40 -3.85 -7.49
N GLU A 36 23.36 -3.04 -7.42
CA GLU A 36 22.60 -2.66 -6.21
C GLU A 36 21.12 -2.60 -6.52
N LEU A 37 20.29 -2.90 -5.52
CA LEU A 37 18.85 -2.64 -5.51
C LEU A 37 18.57 -1.49 -4.56
N VAL A 38 18.03 -0.42 -5.10
CA VAL A 38 17.52 0.70 -4.28
C VAL A 38 16.00 0.60 -4.23
N MET A 39 15.45 0.48 -3.04
CA MET A 39 14.02 0.32 -2.79
C MET A 39 13.44 1.61 -2.21
N GLU A 40 12.13 1.73 -2.26
CA GLU A 40 11.44 2.79 -1.53
C GLU A 40 11.70 2.63 -0.03
N THR A 41 11.37 1.46 0.53
CA THR A 41 11.70 1.07 1.89
C THR A 41 12.36 -0.32 1.90
N PRO A 42 13.60 -0.47 2.33
CA PRO A 42 14.31 -1.76 2.30
C PRO A 42 13.71 -2.77 3.29
N GLU A 43 13.06 -2.33 4.35
CA GLU A 43 12.38 -3.16 5.35
C GLU A 43 11.24 -3.97 4.73
N ALA A 44 10.55 -3.43 3.71
CA ALA A 44 9.46 -4.12 3.02
C ALA A 44 9.93 -5.42 2.35
N SER A 45 11.23 -5.53 2.02
CA SER A 45 11.81 -6.72 1.38
C SER A 45 12.24 -7.81 2.35
N SER A 46 12.37 -7.50 3.65
CA SER A 46 12.91 -8.45 4.64
C SER A 46 11.86 -9.41 5.21
N GLY A 47 10.58 -9.15 4.96
CA GLY A 47 9.48 -9.81 5.67
C GLY A 47 9.44 -9.42 7.16
N GLU A 48 10.42 -8.64 7.60
CA GLU A 48 10.47 -8.01 8.90
C GLU A 48 9.65 -6.71 8.89
N MET A 49 8.41 -6.80 8.45
CA MET A 49 7.43 -5.80 8.89
C MET A 49 7.43 -5.90 10.40
N GLY A 50 8.22 -5.01 11.01
CA GLY A 50 8.38 -4.96 12.45
C GLY A 50 7.02 -4.98 13.10
N ASP A 51 6.96 -5.48 14.34
CA ASP A 51 5.73 -5.54 15.14
C ASP A 51 4.79 -4.37 14.76
N PRO A 52 3.61 -4.65 14.19
CA PRO A 52 2.66 -3.60 13.80
C PRO A 52 2.39 -2.59 14.91
N SER A 53 2.55 -3.01 16.18
CA SER A 53 2.46 -2.11 17.33
C SER A 53 3.56 -1.05 17.35
N ARG A 54 4.71 -1.30 16.74
CA ARG A 54 5.78 -0.31 16.58
C ARG A 54 5.48 0.69 15.46
N LEU A 55 4.84 0.23 14.38
CA LEU A 55 4.41 1.09 13.27
C LEU A 55 3.27 2.02 13.68
N LEU A 56 2.41 1.55 14.60
CA LEU A 56 1.27 2.34 15.07
C LEU A 56 1.61 3.20 16.28
N GLY A 57 2.77 2.97 16.93
CA GLY A 57 3.24 3.69 18.12
C GLY A 57 2.30 3.59 19.34
N PRO A 58 2.68 4.07 20.50
CA PRO A 58 1.76 4.30 21.60
C PRO A 58 0.82 5.43 21.17
N MET A 59 -0.39 5.08 20.77
CA MET A 59 -1.39 6.06 20.42
C MET A 59 -1.77 6.81 21.69
N ASP A 60 -1.66 8.14 21.64
CA ASP A 60 -2.11 8.98 22.73
C ASP A 60 -3.63 8.81 22.85
N MET A 61 -4.04 7.99 23.82
CA MET A 61 -5.43 7.60 24.09
C MET A 61 -6.26 8.79 24.67
N GLY A 62 -5.70 10.00 24.63
CA GLY A 62 -6.36 11.20 25.13
C GLY A 62 -7.57 11.61 24.32
N LYS A 63 -8.77 11.36 24.83
CA LYS A 63 -10.07 11.92 24.36
C LYS A 63 -10.29 11.76 22.84
N SER A 64 -10.08 10.58 22.30
CA SER A 64 -10.35 10.33 20.89
C SER A 64 -11.86 10.38 20.63
N ILE A 65 -12.24 11.15 19.62
CA ILE A 65 -13.60 11.11 19.07
C ILE A 65 -13.83 9.67 18.57
N PRO A 66 -14.96 9.03 18.89
CA PRO A 66 -15.28 7.69 18.36
C PRO A 66 -15.09 7.62 16.85
N ILE A 67 -14.57 6.51 16.35
CA ILE A 67 -14.18 6.39 14.93
C ILE A 67 -15.34 6.72 13.98
N LEU A 68 -16.56 6.30 14.32
CA LEU A 68 -17.75 6.57 13.52
C LEU A 68 -18.14 8.05 13.47
N GLU A 69 -17.69 8.86 14.45
CA GLU A 69 -17.93 10.30 14.47
C GLU A 69 -16.88 11.09 13.70
N ARG A 70 -15.82 10.40 13.22
CA ARG A 70 -14.75 11.02 12.42
C ARG A 70 -15.10 11.14 10.94
N VAL A 71 -16.19 10.52 10.50
CA VAL A 71 -16.70 10.59 9.12
C VAL A 71 -18.07 11.24 9.09
N SER A 72 -18.53 11.63 7.88
CA SER A 72 -19.86 12.20 7.69
C SER A 72 -20.96 11.23 8.15
N PRO A 73 -22.13 11.73 8.58
CA PRO A 73 -23.25 10.87 8.98
C PRO A 73 -23.67 9.87 7.93
N SER A 74 -23.56 10.18 6.65
CA SER A 74 -23.88 9.30 5.52
C SER A 74 -22.90 8.13 5.38
N ALA A 75 -21.62 8.31 5.74
CA ALA A 75 -20.60 7.27 5.65
C ALA A 75 -20.59 6.31 6.86
N ARG A 76 -21.15 6.71 7.99
CA ARG A 76 -21.11 5.95 9.26
C ARG A 76 -21.61 4.51 9.15
N PRO A 77 -22.80 4.22 8.54
CA PRO A 77 -23.29 2.84 8.46
C PRO A 77 -22.33 1.93 7.72
N ARG A 78 -21.72 2.46 6.66
CA ARG A 78 -20.80 1.70 5.82
C ARG A 78 -19.45 1.48 6.53
N LEU A 79 -18.91 2.51 7.16
CA LEU A 79 -17.70 2.36 7.99
C LEU A 79 -17.94 1.33 9.10
N ALA A 80 -19.08 1.39 9.79
CA ALA A 80 -19.42 0.42 10.83
C ALA A 80 -19.45 -1.02 10.29
N ALA A 81 -20.02 -1.24 9.08
CA ALA A 81 -20.07 -2.55 8.45
C ALA A 81 -18.66 -3.07 8.08
N VAL A 82 -17.82 -2.21 7.51
CA VAL A 82 -16.43 -2.56 7.14
C VAL A 82 -15.63 -2.91 8.39
N LEU A 83 -15.71 -2.10 9.44
CA LEU A 83 -15.00 -2.37 10.69
C LEU A 83 -15.50 -3.65 11.37
N ALA A 84 -16.81 -3.90 11.37
CA ALA A 84 -17.38 -5.13 11.91
C ALA A 84 -16.90 -6.39 11.17
N ALA A 85 -16.72 -6.30 9.84
CA ALA A 85 -16.22 -7.41 9.04
C ALA A 85 -14.78 -7.83 9.40
N THR A 86 -13.99 -6.95 10.02
CA THR A 86 -12.65 -7.29 10.51
C THR A 86 -12.64 -8.25 11.70
N GLY A 87 -13.76 -8.39 12.40
CA GLY A 87 -13.87 -9.14 13.65
C GLY A 87 -13.23 -8.46 14.87
N MET A 88 -12.64 -7.28 14.71
CA MET A 88 -12.05 -6.51 15.81
C MET A 88 -13.11 -5.71 16.57
N PRO A 89 -12.97 -5.53 17.90
CA PRO A 89 -13.90 -4.72 18.67
C PRO A 89 -13.81 -3.24 18.27
N MET A 90 -14.95 -2.54 18.24
CA MET A 90 -15.01 -1.11 17.87
C MET A 90 -14.09 -0.24 18.72
N ALA A 91 -13.95 -0.55 20.02
CA ALA A 91 -13.05 0.16 20.92
C ALA A 91 -11.58 0.16 20.48
N TYR A 92 -11.16 -0.87 19.73
CA TYR A 92 -9.83 -0.90 19.13
C TYR A 92 -9.66 0.25 18.12
N PHE A 93 -10.61 0.42 17.20
CA PHE A 93 -10.56 1.49 16.20
C PHE A 93 -10.73 2.87 16.80
N ASP A 94 -11.51 3.01 17.90
CA ASP A 94 -11.64 4.27 18.64
C ASP A 94 -10.29 4.71 19.22
N SER A 95 -9.45 3.76 19.62
CA SER A 95 -8.13 4.01 20.18
C SER A 95 -7.08 4.41 19.13
N LEU A 96 -7.32 4.13 17.85
CA LEU A 96 -6.39 4.42 16.76
C LEU A 96 -6.52 5.86 16.25
N HIS A 97 -5.41 6.43 15.76
CA HIS A 97 -5.48 7.64 14.95
C HIS A 97 -6.29 7.41 13.67
N THR A 98 -6.93 8.45 13.17
CA THR A 98 -7.77 8.35 11.96
C THR A 98 -6.99 7.83 10.76
N TRP A 99 -5.76 8.32 10.56
CA TRP A 99 -4.88 7.84 9.50
C TRP A 99 -4.52 6.36 9.65
N ALA A 100 -4.33 5.89 10.90
CA ALA A 100 -3.95 4.50 11.15
C ALA A 100 -5.10 3.54 10.81
N VAL A 101 -6.34 3.93 11.10
CA VAL A 101 -7.51 3.15 10.66
C VAL A 101 -7.61 3.13 9.14
N ALA A 102 -7.41 4.27 8.47
CA ALA A 102 -7.43 4.34 7.01
C ALA A 102 -6.33 3.47 6.40
N PHE A 103 -5.10 3.54 6.92
CA PHE A 103 -3.99 2.71 6.47
C PHE A 103 -4.26 1.20 6.64
N LEU A 104 -4.80 0.79 7.79
CA LEU A 104 -5.18 -0.59 8.05
C LEU A 104 -6.23 -1.08 7.05
N LEU A 105 -7.28 -0.29 6.82
CA LEU A 105 -8.34 -0.65 5.86
C LEU A 105 -7.81 -0.72 4.43
N THR A 106 -6.91 0.18 4.03
CA THR A 106 -6.26 0.13 2.71
C THR A 106 -5.51 -1.20 2.53
N GLY A 107 -4.69 -1.60 3.50
CA GLY A 107 -3.98 -2.87 3.45
C GLY A 107 -4.91 -4.07 3.34
N MET A 108 -6.01 -4.07 4.08
CA MET A 108 -7.02 -5.13 4.01
C MET A 108 -7.72 -5.18 2.64
N GLN A 109 -8.08 -4.03 2.07
CA GLN A 109 -8.69 -3.96 0.74
C GLN A 109 -7.75 -4.45 -0.36
N ILE A 110 -6.48 -4.08 -0.31
CA ILE A 110 -5.46 -4.55 -1.24
C ILE A 110 -5.34 -6.07 -1.15
N ALA A 111 -5.23 -6.63 0.06
CA ALA A 111 -5.15 -8.08 0.26
C ALA A 111 -6.40 -8.82 -0.26
N ASP A 112 -7.58 -8.26 -0.05
CA ASP A 112 -8.85 -8.84 -0.52
C ASP A 112 -8.96 -8.80 -2.06
N THR A 113 -8.69 -7.66 -2.67
CA THR A 113 -8.73 -7.50 -4.14
C THR A 113 -7.69 -8.35 -4.85
N SER A 114 -6.55 -8.64 -4.21
CA SER A 114 -5.51 -9.55 -4.74
C SER A 114 -5.84 -11.04 -4.52
N GLY A 115 -7.00 -11.36 -3.95
CA GLY A 115 -7.45 -12.74 -3.77
C GLY A 115 -7.05 -13.39 -2.44
N GLY A 116 -6.47 -12.63 -1.48
CA GLY A 116 -6.05 -13.17 -0.19
C GLY A 116 -7.20 -13.78 0.62
N ALA A 117 -8.38 -13.16 0.58
CA ALA A 117 -9.57 -13.68 1.24
C ALA A 117 -10.08 -15.02 0.65
N GLN A 118 -9.75 -15.32 -0.61
CA GLN A 118 -10.06 -16.58 -1.29
C GLN A 118 -8.97 -17.64 -1.12
N GLY A 119 -7.97 -17.38 -0.27
CA GLY A 119 -6.86 -18.32 -0.01
C GLY A 119 -5.81 -18.36 -1.12
N VAL A 120 -5.73 -17.34 -1.96
CA VAL A 120 -4.67 -17.18 -2.95
C VAL A 120 -3.40 -16.75 -2.20
N GLU A 121 -2.28 -17.43 -2.48
CA GLU A 121 -0.98 -17.02 -1.98
C GLU A 121 -0.59 -15.69 -2.62
N LEU A 122 -0.24 -14.72 -1.78
CA LEU A 122 0.13 -13.37 -2.21
C LEU A 122 1.64 -13.17 -2.13
N SER A 123 2.16 -12.27 -2.95
CA SER A 123 3.56 -11.87 -2.98
C SER A 123 3.66 -10.39 -3.37
N GLY A 124 4.81 -9.78 -3.11
CA GLY A 124 5.14 -8.42 -3.52
C GLY A 124 6.38 -8.37 -4.41
N ALA A 125 6.44 -7.41 -5.32
CA ALA A 125 7.59 -7.27 -6.20
C ALA A 125 8.86 -6.97 -5.41
N GLU A 126 8.78 -6.13 -4.39
CA GLU A 126 9.89 -5.78 -3.49
C GLU A 126 10.42 -7.00 -2.74
N GLU A 127 9.51 -7.84 -2.24
CA GLU A 127 9.88 -9.08 -1.54
C GLU A 127 10.69 -10.00 -2.46
N VAL A 128 10.18 -10.25 -3.66
CA VAL A 128 10.82 -11.14 -4.65
C VAL A 128 12.15 -10.58 -5.10
N LEU A 129 12.24 -9.28 -5.42
CA LEU A 129 13.49 -8.64 -5.83
C LEU A 129 14.51 -8.63 -4.69
N GLY A 130 14.07 -8.28 -3.47
CA GLY A 130 14.92 -8.31 -2.29
C GLY A 130 15.50 -9.70 -2.02
N ALA A 131 14.68 -10.74 -2.15
CA ALA A 131 15.15 -12.13 -2.03
C ALA A 131 16.20 -12.48 -3.10
N ASP A 132 16.01 -12.01 -4.35
CA ASP A 132 16.96 -12.24 -5.44
C ASP A 132 18.32 -11.57 -5.17
N PHE A 133 18.31 -10.30 -4.74
CA PHE A 133 19.54 -9.57 -4.46
C PHE A 133 20.27 -10.11 -3.24
N ARG A 134 19.54 -10.47 -2.16
CA ARG A 134 20.14 -11.16 -1.00
C ARG A 134 20.79 -12.48 -1.37
N ARG A 135 20.11 -13.32 -2.19
CA ARG A 135 20.67 -14.60 -2.67
C ARG A 135 21.95 -14.40 -3.48
N ARG A 136 22.03 -13.30 -4.25
CA ARG A 136 23.20 -12.92 -5.05
C ARG A 136 24.26 -12.17 -4.24
N LYS A 137 23.99 -11.88 -2.97
CA LYS A 137 24.87 -11.09 -2.08
C LYS A 137 25.16 -9.70 -2.64
N LYS A 138 24.18 -9.10 -3.33
CA LYS A 138 24.25 -7.74 -3.83
C LYS A 138 23.64 -6.78 -2.79
N PRO A 139 24.16 -5.54 -2.68
CA PRO A 139 23.63 -4.53 -1.77
C PRO A 139 22.15 -4.24 -2.00
N ILE A 140 21.46 -3.94 -0.91
CA ILE A 140 20.10 -3.41 -0.91
C ILE A 140 20.12 -2.17 -0.04
N SER A 141 19.67 -1.04 -0.57
CA SER A 141 19.49 0.21 0.15
C SER A 141 18.08 0.77 -0.08
N GLY A 142 17.72 1.82 0.62
CA GLY A 142 16.43 2.49 0.48
C GLY A 142 16.57 3.99 0.37
N VAL A 143 15.58 4.62 -0.21
CA VAL A 143 15.47 6.08 -0.26
C VAL A 143 14.73 6.64 0.95
N GLU A 144 13.88 5.83 1.57
CA GLU A 144 13.07 6.15 2.75
C GLU A 144 13.13 5.03 3.77
N THR A 145 12.78 5.35 5.00
CA THR A 145 12.50 4.38 6.05
C THR A 145 10.98 4.16 6.17
N MET A 146 10.57 3.06 6.77
CA MET A 146 9.16 2.84 7.11
C MET A 146 8.62 3.95 8.03
N GLU A 147 9.48 4.50 8.90
CA GLU A 147 9.12 5.62 9.77
C GLU A 147 8.81 6.88 8.96
N ASP A 148 9.59 7.17 7.92
CA ASP A 148 9.34 8.32 7.04
C ASP A 148 7.98 8.19 6.36
N GLN A 149 7.65 7.03 5.82
CA GLN A 149 6.34 6.78 5.19
C GLN A 149 5.18 6.93 6.18
N ILE A 150 5.31 6.39 7.38
CA ILE A 150 4.29 6.55 8.43
C ILE A 150 4.13 8.01 8.80
N ASN A 151 5.22 8.78 8.89
CA ASN A 151 5.19 10.19 9.23
C ASN A 151 4.41 11.03 8.20
N VAL A 152 4.43 10.66 6.91
CA VAL A 152 3.60 11.31 5.89
C VAL A 152 2.11 11.25 6.28
N PHE A 153 1.63 10.08 6.69
CA PHE A 153 0.23 9.91 7.11
C PHE A 153 -0.05 10.56 8.48
N ALA A 154 0.87 10.42 9.43
CA ALA A 154 0.72 10.93 10.79
C ALA A 154 0.68 12.46 10.85
N THR A 155 1.40 13.14 9.95
CA THR A 155 1.46 14.61 9.88
C THR A 155 0.38 15.24 8.98
N MET A 156 -0.40 14.42 8.27
CA MET A 156 -1.52 14.92 7.49
C MET A 156 -2.49 15.73 8.36
N PRO A 157 -3.03 16.86 7.87
CA PRO A 157 -4.08 17.59 8.58
C PRO A 157 -5.26 16.68 8.89
N ILE A 158 -5.84 16.80 10.08
CA ILE A 158 -6.94 15.91 10.54
C ILE A 158 -8.13 15.87 9.57
N GLY A 159 -8.41 16.98 8.87
CA GLY A 159 -9.43 17.02 7.83
C GLY A 159 -9.09 16.14 6.62
N ALA A 160 -7.81 16.05 6.25
CA ALA A 160 -7.35 15.17 5.17
C ALA A 160 -7.43 13.70 5.61
N GLN A 161 -6.99 13.38 6.83
CA GLN A 161 -7.12 12.03 7.38
C GLN A 161 -8.58 11.53 7.40
N ARG A 162 -9.53 12.41 7.76
CA ARG A 162 -10.96 12.09 7.77
C ARG A 162 -11.49 11.84 6.35
N ARG A 163 -11.14 12.70 5.39
CA ARG A 163 -11.53 12.49 3.98
C ARG A 163 -10.94 11.20 3.43
N PHE A 164 -9.69 10.90 3.75
CA PHE A 164 -9.05 9.65 3.35
C PHE A 164 -9.81 8.44 3.92
N LEU A 165 -10.12 8.42 5.22
CA LEU A 165 -10.92 7.36 5.81
C LEU A 165 -12.30 7.24 5.16
N GLU A 166 -12.95 8.35 4.85
CA GLU A 166 -14.27 8.39 4.25
C GLU A 166 -14.26 7.86 2.81
N SER A 167 -13.23 8.20 2.00
CA SER A 167 -13.12 7.72 0.63
C SER A 167 -13.04 6.19 0.55
N LEU A 168 -12.38 5.54 1.49
CA LEU A 168 -12.27 4.08 1.54
C LEU A 168 -13.62 3.36 1.73
N VAL A 169 -14.63 4.06 2.24
CA VAL A 169 -15.94 3.48 2.51
C VAL A 169 -17.06 4.02 1.61
N VAL A 170 -16.84 5.14 0.94
CA VAL A 170 -17.85 5.75 0.05
C VAL A 170 -17.68 5.28 -1.39
N GLU A 171 -16.47 5.11 -1.87
CA GLU A 171 -16.16 4.76 -3.26
C GLU A 171 -16.47 3.30 -3.64
N GLY A 172 -16.75 2.42 -2.69
CA GLY A 172 -17.20 1.07 -2.98
C GLY A 172 -18.67 1.06 -3.38
N ASP A 173 -19.01 1.39 -4.62
CA ASP A 173 -20.32 1.05 -5.18
C ASP A 173 -20.46 -0.48 -5.22
N PRO A 174 -21.41 -1.09 -4.49
CA PRO A 174 -21.62 -2.53 -4.53
C PRO A 174 -22.03 -3.04 -5.92
N ASP A 175 -22.51 -2.14 -6.79
CA ASP A 175 -22.86 -2.43 -8.17
C ASP A 175 -21.73 -2.04 -9.16
N ALA A 176 -20.60 -1.50 -8.64
CA ALA A 176 -19.44 -1.26 -9.48
C ALA A 176 -18.92 -2.60 -10.03
N THR A 177 -18.82 -2.71 -11.33
CA THR A 177 -18.09 -3.81 -11.96
C THR A 177 -16.71 -3.92 -11.31
N PRO A 178 -16.28 -5.14 -10.88
CA PRO A 178 -14.95 -5.33 -10.36
C PRO A 178 -13.95 -4.67 -11.33
N ARG A 179 -13.14 -3.74 -10.83
CA ARG A 179 -12.11 -3.14 -11.67
C ARG A 179 -11.19 -4.26 -12.13
N PRO A 180 -10.78 -4.29 -13.41
CA PRO A 180 -9.74 -5.22 -13.83
C PRO A 180 -8.55 -5.06 -12.90
N SER A 181 -8.00 -6.16 -12.41
CA SER A 181 -6.80 -6.09 -11.59
C SER A 181 -5.68 -5.44 -12.41
N THR A 182 -5.13 -4.34 -11.93
CA THR A 182 -3.95 -3.66 -12.50
C THR A 182 -2.77 -4.62 -12.63
N ASP A 183 -2.78 -5.71 -11.88
CA ASP A 183 -1.71 -6.70 -11.83
C ASP A 183 -1.37 -7.27 -13.21
N ASN A 184 -2.39 -7.58 -14.02
CA ASN A 184 -2.17 -8.12 -15.37
C ASN A 184 -1.60 -7.08 -16.32
N ALA A 185 -2.06 -5.82 -16.24
CA ALA A 185 -1.52 -4.73 -17.04
C ALA A 185 -0.07 -4.46 -16.63
N TRP A 186 0.21 -4.44 -15.34
CA TRP A 186 1.57 -4.30 -14.82
C TRP A 186 2.48 -5.44 -15.23
N ALA A 187 2.05 -6.68 -15.09
CA ALA A 187 2.82 -7.85 -15.49
C ALA A 187 3.12 -7.88 -17.01
N ALA A 188 2.20 -7.34 -17.82
CA ALA A 188 2.37 -7.18 -19.25
C ALA A 188 3.23 -5.96 -19.64
N GLY A 189 3.49 -5.02 -18.71
CA GLY A 189 4.15 -3.75 -18.99
C GLY A 189 3.27 -2.78 -19.78
N ASP A 190 1.95 -2.90 -19.68
CA ASP A 190 0.98 -2.03 -20.34
C ASP A 190 0.83 -0.72 -19.56
N VAL A 191 1.73 0.21 -19.83
CA VAL A 191 1.79 1.52 -19.16
C VAL A 191 0.53 2.35 -19.44
N GLU A 192 -0.07 2.21 -20.62
CA GLU A 192 -1.27 2.96 -20.99
C GLU A 192 -2.48 2.50 -20.17
N ALA A 193 -2.66 1.19 -20.01
CA ALA A 193 -3.72 0.64 -19.16
C ALA A 193 -3.52 1.05 -17.69
N ILE A 194 -2.29 0.98 -17.17
CA ILE A 194 -1.97 1.43 -15.80
C ILE A 194 -2.28 2.93 -15.64
N ALA A 195 -1.83 3.78 -16.57
CA ALA A 195 -2.06 5.21 -16.52
C ALA A 195 -3.54 5.57 -16.59
N ALA A 196 -4.32 4.87 -17.42
CA ALA A 196 -5.77 5.07 -17.52
C ALA A 196 -6.48 4.74 -16.20
N GLU A 197 -6.06 3.69 -15.52
CA GLU A 197 -6.60 3.29 -14.22
C GLU A 197 -6.20 4.27 -13.11
N MET A 198 -4.93 4.68 -13.06
CA MET A 198 -4.47 5.70 -12.11
C MET A 198 -5.13 7.06 -12.36
N GLY A 199 -5.38 7.43 -13.61
CA GLY A 199 -6.09 8.67 -13.97
C GLY A 199 -7.56 8.67 -13.57
N ALA A 200 -8.16 7.51 -13.36
CA ALA A 200 -9.51 7.36 -12.84
C ALA A 200 -9.56 7.44 -11.29
N MET A 201 -8.42 7.38 -10.61
CA MET A 201 -8.34 7.57 -9.15
C MET A 201 -8.40 9.08 -8.85
N SER A 202 -9.16 9.42 -7.81
CA SER A 202 -9.43 10.83 -7.47
C SER A 202 -8.13 11.61 -7.21
N PRO A 203 -7.88 12.73 -7.90
CA PRO A 203 -6.69 13.57 -7.68
C PRO A 203 -6.54 14.03 -6.23
N GLU A 204 -7.63 14.10 -5.50
CA GLU A 204 -7.68 14.52 -4.10
C GLU A 204 -6.96 13.57 -3.14
N LEU A 205 -6.73 12.31 -3.53
CA LEU A 205 -5.98 11.33 -2.75
C LEU A 205 -4.46 11.52 -2.88
N TYR A 206 -3.99 12.03 -4.02
CA TYR A 206 -2.56 12.17 -4.28
C TYR A 206 -2.03 13.57 -4.02
N HIS A 207 -2.86 14.61 -4.12
CA HIS A 207 -2.43 15.99 -3.94
C HIS A 207 -1.76 16.28 -2.58
N PRO A 208 -2.23 15.70 -1.45
CA PRO A 208 -1.56 15.88 -0.16
C PRO A 208 -0.22 15.15 -0.02
N LEU A 209 0.06 14.18 -0.89
CA LEU A 209 1.29 13.39 -0.87
C LEU A 209 2.39 13.98 -1.77
N LEU A 210 2.03 14.96 -2.63
CA LEU A 210 2.93 15.57 -3.62
C LEU A 210 3.34 17.01 -3.27
N THR A 211 2.87 17.57 -2.17
CA THR A 211 3.20 18.93 -1.68
C THR A 211 3.89 18.89 -0.35
#